data_15dd2bbf34fba7949e51e79c8ee51de0
#
_entry.id   15dd2bbf34fba7949e51e79c8ee51de0
#
_cell.length_a   1.000
_cell.length_b   1.000
_cell.length_c   1.000
_cell.angle_alpha   90.00
_cell.angle_beta   90.00
_cell.angle_gamma   90.00
#
_symmetry.space_group_name_H-M   'P 1'
#
loop_
_entity.id
_entity.type
_entity.pdbx_description
1 polymer ?
#
loop_
_entity_poly.entity_id
_entity_poly.type
_entity_poly.pdbx_seq_one_letter_code
_entity_poly.pdbx_strand_id
1 'polypeptide(L)'
;GTGIPASIIIIDKKNKDSRKGIFVIDAKDGYTKDGAKNRLREQDIKHIVDAWDAQQTIPHYCRLVEWSEIEKNDYNLNISRYIQPINSEIQHDIEAHLHGGLPATDVENMEIFWKACPTLKDKLFCGANNGYYSLKPKKEEVNDVIDNDSSYKAQGEAFAKVLNGWKEDVEPKMMAINQGVHPKELIADWSESLLAKTMGHSGLVDAYDTYDVLLNYWADTMQDDCYMISNDGWTYPEVKAIKVKEVKEKKNKKDNGSDTESNKSKTKEIPCMYDEIECDFLPVNIVLDEYFSDEKHHIDTLKAKQEETESLIQEMTEEHEDDFNGYDKVNEIRAAYKSATCKKPIKGEKEILLTLADMPSNNKNAKLARNSFIAEHQDIFDGWDKINKADIKRRIGEIENYCPLLPDTLAVFKEYLDKYDELTSLKAQTKELTTTLTNKVVEKYAALTEDEIRTLVVERKWLATVIGGCMALMQSVTHRIGIEVASLVERYENTLPELTKEVSDYESEVNGYLAEMGFTL
;
A
#
# COMPACT_ATOMS: atom_id res chain seq x y z
N GLY A 1 -28.78 15.05 6.38
CA GLY A 1 -28.61 16.21 5.73
C GLY A 1 -29.17 16.37 4.34
N THR A 2 -29.76 17.53 4.14
CA THR A 2 -30.07 18.05 2.82
C THR A 2 -28.83 18.85 2.37
N GLY A 3 -28.55 18.94 1.06
CA GLY A 3 -27.46 19.79 0.54
C GLY A 3 -27.69 21.31 0.68
N ILE A 4 -28.60 21.72 1.56
CA ILE A 4 -28.91 23.11 1.84
C ILE A 4 -28.01 23.60 2.97
N PRO A 5 -27.22 24.67 2.76
CA PRO A 5 -26.42 25.28 3.81
C PRO A 5 -27.31 25.73 4.97
N ALA A 6 -26.90 25.40 6.21
CA ALA A 6 -27.56 25.89 7.42
C ALA A 6 -26.76 27.03 8.02
N SER A 7 -27.45 28.07 8.54
CA SER A 7 -26.81 29.17 9.23
C SER A 7 -27.07 29.07 10.73
N ILE A 8 -26.05 29.37 11.54
CA ILE A 8 -26.13 29.45 12.98
C ILE A 8 -26.06 30.94 13.36
N ILE A 9 -27.06 31.43 14.09
CA ILE A 9 -27.09 32.80 14.57
C ILE A 9 -26.79 32.79 16.07
N ILE A 10 -25.71 33.46 16.46
CA ILE A 10 -25.31 33.61 17.86
C ILE A 10 -25.70 35.01 18.33
N ILE A 11 -26.57 35.07 19.35
CA ILE A 11 -27.01 36.34 19.97
C ILE A 11 -26.35 36.45 21.32
N ASP A 12 -25.40 37.41 21.41
CA ASP A 12 -24.72 37.71 22.65
C ASP A 12 -25.06 39.17 23.07
N LYS A 13 -25.54 39.34 24.29
CA LYS A 13 -25.91 40.65 24.87
C LYS A 13 -24.75 41.40 25.53
N LYS A 14 -23.59 40.72 25.68
CA LYS A 14 -22.41 41.32 26.30
C LYS A 14 -21.86 42.42 25.40
N ASN A 15 -21.58 43.58 25.96
CA ASN A 15 -21.02 44.73 25.24
C ASN A 15 -21.86 45.20 24.03
N LYS A 16 -23.19 45.05 24.07
CA LYS A 16 -24.09 45.35 22.94
C LYS A 16 -23.95 46.78 22.40
N ASP A 17 -23.72 47.76 23.30
CA ASP A 17 -23.68 49.19 22.96
C ASP A 17 -22.35 49.61 22.30
N SER A 18 -21.31 48.76 22.35
CA SER A 18 -20.01 48.99 21.70
C SER A 18 -19.85 48.26 20.37
N ARG A 19 -20.80 47.40 19.99
CA ARG A 19 -20.73 46.63 18.74
C ARG A 19 -21.06 47.50 17.54
N LYS A 20 -20.17 47.47 16.54
CA LYS A 20 -20.30 48.25 15.30
C LYS A 20 -21.05 47.55 14.18
N GLY A 21 -21.32 46.25 14.33
CA GLY A 21 -21.91 45.42 13.28
C GLY A 21 -22.10 43.96 13.69
N ILE A 22 -22.27 43.10 12.71
CA ILE A 22 -22.37 41.65 12.85
C ILE A 22 -21.08 41.01 12.30
N PHE A 23 -20.45 40.12 13.07
CA PHE A 23 -19.34 39.32 12.56
C PHE A 23 -19.92 38.14 11.81
N VAL A 24 -19.56 38.01 10.53
CA VAL A 24 -20.06 36.99 9.61
C VAL A 24 -18.94 36.04 9.24
N ILE A 25 -19.21 34.73 9.29
CA ILE A 25 -18.28 33.67 8.90
C ILE A 25 -18.97 32.81 7.82
N ASP A 26 -18.34 32.61 6.69
CA ASP A 26 -18.77 31.69 5.63
C ASP A 26 -17.95 30.37 5.68
N ALA A 27 -18.48 29.40 6.42
CA ALA A 27 -17.84 28.09 6.61
C ALA A 27 -18.45 26.99 5.72
N LYS A 28 -19.13 27.36 4.61
CA LYS A 28 -19.89 26.42 3.77
C LYS A 28 -19.00 25.37 3.07
N ASP A 29 -17.73 25.70 2.81
CA ASP A 29 -16.80 24.84 2.06
C ASP A 29 -15.94 23.98 2.99
N GLY A 30 -15.97 24.22 4.32
CA GLY A 30 -15.25 23.45 5.34
C GLY A 30 -16.05 22.20 5.78
N TYR A 31 -15.94 21.10 5.07
CA TYR A 31 -16.54 19.81 5.48
C TYR A 31 -15.93 18.63 4.72
N THR A 32 -16.15 17.43 5.24
CA THR A 32 -15.91 16.17 4.51
C THR A 32 -17.22 15.45 4.23
N LYS A 33 -17.21 14.59 3.20
CA LYS A 33 -18.34 13.69 2.91
C LYS A 33 -18.30 12.48 3.82
N ASP A 34 -19.39 12.26 4.54
CA ASP A 34 -19.63 11.04 5.33
C ASP A 34 -20.89 10.35 4.75
N GLY A 35 -20.67 9.51 3.75
CA GLY A 35 -21.74 8.95 2.94
C GLY A 35 -22.55 10.04 2.23
N ALA A 36 -23.87 10.11 2.51
CA ALA A 36 -24.77 11.13 1.97
C ALA A 36 -24.81 12.44 2.76
N LYS A 37 -24.01 12.54 3.85
CA LYS A 37 -24.03 13.69 4.76
C LYS A 37 -22.71 14.47 4.68
N ASN A 38 -22.78 15.77 4.96
CA ASN A 38 -21.59 16.59 5.19
C ASN A 38 -21.28 16.57 6.69
N ARG A 39 -20.02 16.37 7.04
CA ARG A 39 -19.51 16.38 8.41
C ARG A 39 -18.41 17.44 8.52
N LEU A 40 -18.47 18.28 9.55
CA LEU A 40 -17.37 19.17 9.90
C LEU A 40 -16.21 18.34 10.46
N ARG A 41 -15.00 18.62 10.01
CA ARG A 41 -13.76 18.07 10.57
C ARG A 41 -13.35 18.87 11.79
N GLU A 42 -12.43 18.36 12.58
CA GLU A 42 -11.91 19.09 13.75
C GLU A 42 -11.23 20.40 13.33
N GLN A 43 -10.50 20.42 12.21
CA GLN A 43 -9.92 21.63 11.62
C GLN A 43 -10.96 22.69 11.26
N ASP A 44 -12.10 22.29 10.72
CA ASP A 44 -13.16 23.21 10.31
C ASP A 44 -13.79 23.88 11.54
N ILE A 45 -14.03 23.10 12.61
CA ILE A 45 -14.54 23.59 13.88
C ILE A 45 -13.53 24.56 14.51
N LYS A 46 -12.26 24.18 14.54
CA LYS A 46 -11.17 25.02 15.09
C LYS A 46 -11.07 26.34 14.33
N HIS A 47 -11.08 26.30 13.00
CA HIS A 47 -10.99 27.50 12.16
C HIS A 47 -12.17 28.46 12.41
N ILE A 48 -13.40 27.93 12.58
CA ILE A 48 -14.58 28.76 12.94
C ILE A 48 -14.39 29.41 14.31
N VAL A 49 -13.92 28.67 15.31
CA VAL A 49 -13.72 29.17 16.68
C VAL A 49 -12.62 30.22 16.71
N ASP A 50 -11.48 29.96 16.06
CA ASP A 50 -10.38 30.92 16.00
C ASP A 50 -10.77 32.23 15.29
N ALA A 51 -11.50 32.14 14.18
CA ALA A 51 -12.03 33.30 13.47
C ALA A 51 -12.99 34.10 14.36
N TRP A 52 -13.84 33.40 15.14
CA TRP A 52 -14.75 34.03 16.09
C TRP A 52 -14.00 34.75 17.23
N ASP A 53 -13.00 34.12 17.78
CA ASP A 53 -12.24 34.68 18.91
C ASP A 53 -11.34 35.85 18.47
N ALA A 54 -10.70 35.71 17.30
CA ALA A 54 -9.82 36.74 16.75
C ALA A 54 -10.59 37.99 16.25
N GLN A 55 -11.85 37.84 15.80
CA GLN A 55 -12.66 38.90 15.19
C GLN A 55 -11.94 39.70 14.10
N GLN A 56 -11.02 39.07 13.38
CA GLN A 56 -10.24 39.64 12.29
C GLN A 56 -10.86 39.28 10.92
N THR A 57 -10.67 40.18 9.96
CA THR A 57 -11.11 39.90 8.58
C THR A 57 -10.17 38.94 7.90
N ILE A 58 -10.72 37.82 7.45
CA ILE A 58 -10.05 36.83 6.56
C ILE A 58 -10.78 36.92 5.22
N PRO A 59 -10.10 37.28 4.12
CA PRO A 59 -10.70 37.36 2.79
C PRO A 59 -11.43 36.04 2.42
N HIS A 60 -12.61 36.18 1.86
CA HIS A 60 -13.49 35.07 1.43
C HIS A 60 -13.98 34.12 2.53
N TYR A 61 -13.64 34.38 3.82
CA TYR A 61 -14.01 33.53 4.93
C TYR A 61 -14.80 34.26 6.02
N CYS A 62 -14.30 35.39 6.59
CA CYS A 62 -15.00 36.11 7.64
C CYS A 62 -14.65 37.58 7.68
N ARG A 63 -15.61 38.40 8.13
CA ARG A 63 -15.40 39.83 8.43
C ARG A 63 -16.48 40.42 9.32
N LEU A 64 -16.19 41.57 9.91
CA LEU A 64 -17.18 42.42 10.55
C LEU A 64 -17.97 43.19 9.47
N VAL A 65 -19.28 43.04 9.47
CA VAL A 65 -20.21 43.79 8.61
C VAL A 65 -20.84 44.90 9.43
N GLU A 66 -20.61 46.16 9.05
CA GLU A 66 -21.11 47.29 9.76
C GLU A 66 -22.64 47.47 9.65
N TRP A 67 -23.26 48.05 10.66
CA TRP A 67 -24.72 48.30 10.65
C TRP A 67 -25.20 49.06 9.42
N SER A 68 -24.44 50.06 8.97
CA SER A 68 -24.73 50.86 7.79
C SER A 68 -24.80 50.03 6.49
N GLU A 69 -23.98 48.99 6.38
CA GLU A 69 -23.98 48.05 5.24
C GLU A 69 -25.17 47.10 5.31
N ILE A 70 -25.51 46.62 6.52
CA ILE A 70 -26.68 45.77 6.76
C ILE A 70 -27.97 46.51 6.40
N GLU A 71 -28.07 47.75 6.81
CA GLU A 71 -29.20 48.63 6.52
C GLU A 71 -29.37 48.87 5.01
N LYS A 72 -28.26 49.13 4.30
CA LYS A 72 -28.26 49.26 2.83
C LYS A 72 -28.72 47.98 2.10
N ASN A 73 -28.56 46.84 2.73
CA ASN A 73 -29.01 45.55 2.23
C ASN A 73 -30.40 45.14 2.76
N ASP A 74 -31.23 46.09 3.20
CA ASP A 74 -32.57 45.87 3.75
C ASP A 74 -32.60 44.85 4.91
N TYR A 75 -31.59 44.86 5.75
CA TYR A 75 -31.40 43.92 6.85
C TYR A 75 -31.36 42.43 6.42
N ASN A 76 -31.04 42.17 5.17
CA ASN A 76 -30.88 40.81 4.68
C ASN A 76 -29.56 40.22 5.19
N LEU A 77 -29.62 39.13 5.98
CA LEU A 77 -28.47 38.49 6.60
C LEU A 77 -27.93 37.30 5.78
N ASN A 78 -28.22 37.22 4.47
CA ASN A 78 -27.64 36.19 3.62
C ASN A 78 -26.12 36.42 3.49
N ILE A 79 -25.32 35.44 3.96
CA ILE A 79 -23.86 35.51 4.07
C ILE A 79 -23.20 35.85 2.72
N SER A 80 -23.69 35.32 1.62
CA SER A 80 -23.16 35.54 0.26
C SER A 80 -23.23 37.01 -0.21
N ARG A 81 -24.01 37.87 0.47
CA ARG A 81 -24.02 39.32 0.21
C ARG A 81 -22.83 40.06 0.83
N TYR A 82 -22.26 39.48 1.87
CA TYR A 82 -21.20 40.10 2.68
C TYR A 82 -19.85 39.48 2.48
N ILE A 83 -19.81 38.18 2.19
CA ILE A 83 -18.58 37.45 1.91
C ILE A 83 -18.67 36.95 0.47
N GLN A 84 -17.77 37.47 -0.36
CA GLN A 84 -17.65 36.98 -1.74
C GLN A 84 -17.02 35.62 -1.73
N PRO A 85 -17.63 34.61 -2.37
CA PRO A 85 -16.98 33.32 -2.57
C PRO A 85 -15.69 33.50 -3.36
N ILE A 86 -14.74 32.61 -3.16
CA ILE A 86 -13.63 32.48 -4.12
C ILE A 86 -14.28 32.16 -5.46
N ASN A 87 -14.08 33.02 -6.47
CA ASN A 87 -14.65 32.80 -7.80
C ASN A 87 -14.13 31.48 -8.34
N SER A 88 -14.95 30.46 -8.21
CA SER A 88 -14.70 29.14 -8.80
C SER A 88 -15.27 29.04 -10.24
N GLU A 89 -15.87 30.12 -10.74
CA GLU A 89 -16.32 30.13 -12.13
C GLU A 89 -15.11 30.20 -13.06
N ILE A 90 -14.92 29.10 -13.75
CA ILE A 90 -13.90 28.98 -14.80
C ILE A 90 -14.30 29.93 -15.94
N GLN A 91 -13.56 31.01 -16.10
CA GLN A 91 -13.72 31.89 -17.25
C GLN A 91 -12.96 31.29 -18.43
N HIS A 92 -13.70 30.96 -19.49
CA HIS A 92 -13.09 30.45 -20.72
C HIS A 92 -12.58 31.64 -21.55
N ASP A 93 -11.31 31.58 -21.95
CA ASP A 93 -10.71 32.53 -22.87
C ASP A 93 -10.97 32.07 -24.32
N ILE A 94 -11.73 32.87 -25.09
CA ILE A 94 -12.13 32.54 -26.45
C ILE A 94 -10.91 32.50 -27.40
N GLU A 95 -9.98 33.42 -27.25
CA GLU A 95 -8.77 33.47 -28.09
C GLU A 95 -7.87 32.25 -27.86
N ALA A 96 -7.77 31.79 -26.60
CA ALA A 96 -7.07 30.54 -26.27
C ALA A 96 -7.71 29.32 -26.93
N HIS A 97 -9.06 29.27 -26.99
CA HIS A 97 -9.77 28.20 -27.70
C HIS A 97 -9.63 28.30 -29.24
N LEU A 98 -9.40 29.48 -29.78
CA LEU A 98 -9.22 29.68 -31.23
C LEU A 98 -7.78 29.44 -31.68
N HIS A 99 -6.81 29.84 -30.88
CA HIS A 99 -5.41 29.91 -31.30
C HIS A 99 -4.47 29.05 -30.46
N GLY A 100 -4.99 28.43 -29.39
CA GLY A 100 -4.19 27.68 -28.42
C GLY A 100 -3.45 28.56 -27.44
N GLY A 101 -2.77 27.93 -26.48
CA GLY A 101 -2.03 28.59 -25.42
C GLY A 101 -2.83 28.75 -24.12
N LEU A 102 -2.10 28.91 -23.02
CA LEU A 102 -2.65 29.01 -21.67
C LEU A 102 -2.75 30.49 -21.29
N PRO A 103 -3.93 31.03 -20.97
CA PRO A 103 -4.08 32.44 -20.60
C PRO A 103 -3.18 32.81 -19.42
N ALA A 104 -2.50 33.94 -19.53
CA ALA A 104 -1.61 34.42 -18.46
C ALA A 104 -2.38 34.62 -17.14
N THR A 105 -3.64 35.05 -17.21
CA THR A 105 -4.53 35.23 -16.06
C THR A 105 -4.74 33.91 -15.30
N ASP A 106 -4.96 32.81 -16.00
CA ASP A 106 -5.20 31.50 -15.38
C ASP A 106 -3.92 30.96 -14.72
N VAL A 107 -2.78 31.11 -15.39
CA VAL A 107 -1.48 30.74 -14.79
C VAL A 107 -1.14 31.62 -13.59
N GLU A 108 -1.42 32.92 -13.64
CA GLU A 108 -1.16 33.84 -12.52
C GLU A 108 -2.13 33.61 -11.34
N ASN A 109 -3.33 33.08 -11.56
CA ASN A 109 -4.28 32.73 -10.48
C ASN A 109 -3.71 31.66 -9.54
N MET A 110 -2.69 30.90 -9.96
CA MET A 110 -1.92 29.97 -9.11
C MET A 110 -0.82 30.69 -8.29
N GLU A 111 -0.99 31.97 -7.99
CA GLU A 111 0.00 32.86 -7.35
C GLU A 111 0.54 32.30 -6.03
N ILE A 112 -0.27 31.60 -5.24
CA ILE A 112 0.14 30.97 -3.97
C ILE A 112 1.32 30.03 -4.19
N PHE A 113 1.27 29.22 -5.25
CA PHE A 113 2.35 28.28 -5.57
C PHE A 113 3.59 29.00 -6.09
N TRP A 114 3.40 30.02 -6.93
CA TRP A 114 4.54 30.79 -7.51
C TRP A 114 5.26 31.63 -6.48
N LYS A 115 4.55 32.16 -5.47
CA LYS A 115 5.17 32.86 -4.33
C LYS A 115 5.97 31.93 -3.44
N ALA A 116 5.45 30.73 -3.17
CA ALA A 116 6.15 29.73 -2.36
C ALA A 116 7.32 29.09 -3.13
N CYS A 117 7.15 28.84 -4.43
CA CYS A 117 8.12 28.18 -5.29
C CYS A 117 8.48 29.04 -6.52
N PRO A 118 9.33 30.07 -6.35
CA PRO A 118 9.61 31.06 -7.42
C PRO A 118 10.22 30.47 -8.70
N THR A 119 10.97 29.36 -8.60
CA THR A 119 11.62 28.72 -9.76
C THR A 119 10.70 27.78 -10.52
N LEU A 120 9.59 27.37 -9.92
CA LEU A 120 8.72 26.34 -10.48
C LEU A 120 7.96 26.84 -11.72
N LYS A 121 7.44 28.07 -11.67
CA LYS A 121 6.70 28.65 -12.79
C LYS A 121 7.53 28.66 -14.08
N ASP A 122 8.78 29.10 -13.99
CA ASP A 122 9.70 29.18 -15.14
C ASP A 122 10.10 27.80 -15.67
N LYS A 123 10.04 26.75 -14.84
CA LYS A 123 10.29 25.37 -15.27
C LYS A 123 9.07 24.75 -15.96
N LEU A 124 7.88 25.06 -15.49
CA LEU A 124 6.65 24.51 -16.05
C LEU A 124 6.19 25.23 -17.32
N PHE A 125 6.36 26.56 -17.40
CA PHE A 125 5.80 27.34 -18.50
C PHE A 125 6.87 28.08 -19.31
N CYS A 126 6.64 28.16 -20.63
CA CYS A 126 7.35 29.11 -21.51
C CYS A 126 6.75 30.50 -21.36
N GLY A 127 7.59 31.54 -21.51
CA GLY A 127 7.18 32.92 -21.32
C GLY A 127 5.97 33.33 -22.16
N ALA A 128 5.17 34.23 -21.61
CA ALA A 128 3.94 34.69 -22.23
C ALA A 128 4.22 35.45 -23.54
N ASN A 129 3.94 34.84 -24.66
CA ASN A 129 3.86 35.52 -25.95
C ASN A 129 2.43 36.00 -26.16
N ASN A 130 2.24 37.32 -26.35
CA ASN A 130 0.91 37.92 -26.49
C ASN A 130 -0.09 37.65 -25.36
N GLY A 131 0.40 37.37 -24.14
CA GLY A 131 -0.46 37.06 -23.00
C GLY A 131 -0.79 35.57 -22.78
N TYR A 132 -0.14 34.68 -23.53
CA TYR A 132 -0.36 33.23 -23.43
C TYR A 132 0.92 32.48 -23.15
N TYR A 133 0.87 31.55 -22.19
CA TYR A 133 1.94 30.61 -21.87
C TYR A 133 1.78 29.31 -22.65
N SER A 134 2.85 28.55 -22.74
CA SER A 134 2.83 27.15 -23.16
C SER A 134 3.51 26.27 -22.12
N LEU A 135 3.02 25.04 -21.92
CA LEU A 135 3.65 24.07 -21.03
C LEU A 135 4.97 23.61 -21.63
N LYS A 136 6.05 23.54 -20.83
CA LYS A 136 7.38 23.06 -21.25
C LYS A 136 7.51 21.55 -21.22
N PRO A 137 7.23 20.88 -20.07
CA PRO A 137 7.29 19.43 -19.99
C PRO A 137 6.05 18.82 -20.65
N LYS A 138 6.07 17.50 -20.86
CA LYS A 138 4.86 16.77 -21.17
C LYS A 138 3.96 16.72 -19.95
N LYS A 139 2.66 16.53 -20.17
CA LYS A 139 1.65 16.49 -19.09
C LYS A 139 1.98 15.45 -18.02
N GLU A 140 2.48 14.30 -18.43
CA GLU A 140 2.86 13.19 -17.54
C GLU A 140 4.12 13.49 -16.71
N GLU A 141 4.96 14.42 -17.17
CA GLU A 141 6.23 14.79 -16.53
C GLU A 141 6.08 15.95 -15.52
N VAL A 142 4.89 16.57 -15.43
CA VAL A 142 4.66 17.76 -14.58
C VAL A 142 4.99 17.49 -13.13
N ASN A 143 4.52 16.36 -12.57
CA ASN A 143 4.79 16.00 -11.18
C ASN A 143 6.28 15.78 -10.93
N ASP A 144 6.98 15.14 -11.84
CA ASP A 144 8.44 14.93 -11.73
C ASP A 144 9.21 16.27 -11.73
N VAL A 145 8.75 17.23 -12.53
CA VAL A 145 9.34 18.58 -12.55
C VAL A 145 9.12 19.30 -11.23
N ILE A 146 7.94 19.17 -10.63
CA ILE A 146 7.61 19.76 -9.32
C ILE A 146 8.47 19.13 -8.23
N ASP A 147 8.51 17.81 -8.14
CA ASP A 147 9.25 17.07 -7.12
C ASP A 147 10.76 17.30 -7.21
N ASN A 148 11.28 17.60 -8.40
CA ASN A 148 12.69 17.93 -8.62
C ASN A 148 13.00 19.43 -8.58
N ASP A 149 12.02 20.29 -8.31
CA ASP A 149 12.25 21.71 -8.18
C ASP A 149 12.97 22.07 -6.87
N SER A 150 14.02 22.91 -6.97
CA SER A 150 14.83 23.29 -5.81
C SER A 150 14.08 24.16 -4.80
N SER A 151 13.19 25.04 -5.28
CA SER A 151 12.38 25.88 -4.38
C SER A 151 11.30 25.07 -3.69
N TYR A 152 10.71 24.07 -4.37
CA TYR A 152 9.77 23.14 -3.77
C TYR A 152 10.43 22.26 -2.69
N LYS A 153 11.60 21.69 -2.99
CA LYS A 153 12.41 20.95 -1.99
C LYS A 153 12.75 21.79 -0.78
N ALA A 154 13.14 23.04 -0.99
CA ALA A 154 13.44 23.98 0.10
C ALA A 154 12.21 24.27 0.97
N GLN A 155 10.99 24.34 0.40
CA GLN A 155 9.74 24.45 1.17
C GLN A 155 9.49 23.19 2.03
N GLY A 156 9.70 22.00 1.47
CA GLY A 156 9.61 20.74 2.21
C GLY A 156 10.61 20.65 3.37
N GLU A 157 11.86 21.05 3.15
CA GLU A 157 12.87 21.10 4.22
C GLU A 157 12.53 22.13 5.30
N ALA A 158 12.04 23.30 4.91
CA ALA A 158 11.60 24.33 5.85
C ALA A 158 10.42 23.85 6.70
N PHE A 159 9.46 23.17 6.08
CA PHE A 159 8.32 22.60 6.79
C PHE A 159 8.74 21.46 7.73
N ALA A 160 9.62 20.56 7.29
CA ALA A 160 10.19 19.52 8.14
C ALA A 160 10.92 20.09 9.35
N LYS A 161 11.62 21.23 9.19
CA LYS A 161 12.27 21.94 10.31
C LYS A 161 11.26 22.48 11.33
N VAL A 162 10.13 23.00 10.86
CA VAL A 162 9.04 23.46 11.75
C VAL A 162 8.47 22.30 12.56
N LEU A 163 8.19 21.17 11.91
CA LEU A 163 7.70 19.96 12.57
C LEU A 163 8.70 19.38 13.57
N ASN A 164 9.99 19.37 13.23
CA ASN A 164 11.04 18.97 14.16
C ASN A 164 11.13 19.91 15.36
N GLY A 165 11.00 21.21 15.17
CA GLY A 165 10.91 22.16 16.27
C GLY A 165 9.69 21.95 17.18
N TRP A 166 8.55 21.53 16.62
CA TRP A 166 7.41 21.11 17.42
C TRP A 166 7.69 19.81 18.17
N LYS A 167 8.30 18.81 17.50
CA LYS A 167 8.74 17.57 18.15
C LYS A 167 9.61 17.84 19.39
N GLU A 168 10.65 18.65 19.24
CA GLU A 168 11.55 19.01 20.34
C GLU A 168 10.83 19.62 21.55
N ASP A 169 9.75 20.39 21.32
CA ASP A 169 8.96 21.02 22.39
C ASP A 169 8.01 20.04 23.09
N VAL A 170 7.41 19.09 22.37
CA VAL A 170 6.37 18.20 22.91
C VAL A 170 6.89 16.85 23.39
N GLU A 171 7.97 16.33 22.80
CA GLU A 171 8.54 15.03 23.15
C GLU A 171 8.86 14.88 24.64
N PRO A 172 9.52 15.86 25.30
CA PRO A 172 9.77 15.77 26.75
C PRO A 172 8.48 15.72 27.57
N LYS A 173 7.42 16.42 27.12
CA LYS A 173 6.11 16.42 27.78
C LYS A 173 5.40 15.09 27.61
N MET A 174 5.47 14.49 26.41
CA MET A 174 4.94 13.16 26.12
C MET A 174 5.65 12.08 26.92
N MET A 175 6.98 12.14 26.99
CA MET A 175 7.79 11.22 27.81
C MET A 175 7.50 11.33 29.32
N ALA A 176 7.07 12.50 29.79
CA ALA A 176 6.78 12.75 31.20
C ALA A 176 5.36 12.31 31.63
N ILE A 177 4.53 11.77 30.73
CA ILE A 177 3.19 11.31 31.06
C ILE A 177 3.27 10.18 32.08
N ASN A 178 2.40 10.24 33.10
CA ASN A 178 2.30 9.25 34.16
C ASN A 178 0.82 9.00 34.51
N GLN A 179 0.58 8.06 35.43
CA GLN A 179 -0.76 7.79 35.96
C GLN A 179 -1.43 9.05 36.49
N GLY A 180 -2.73 9.17 36.26
CA GLY A 180 -3.57 10.26 36.77
C GLY A 180 -3.58 11.52 35.89
N VAL A 181 -2.89 11.56 34.75
CA VAL A 181 -3.02 12.68 33.82
C VAL A 181 -4.38 12.68 33.12
N HIS A 182 -4.81 13.87 32.69
CA HIS A 182 -6.07 14.05 31.96
C HIS A 182 -5.80 14.10 30.46
N PRO A 183 -6.16 13.07 29.67
CA PRO A 183 -5.85 13.01 28.22
C PRO A 183 -6.37 14.22 27.44
N LYS A 184 -7.51 14.81 27.84
CA LYS A 184 -8.05 16.01 27.18
C LYS A 184 -7.17 17.26 27.32
N GLU A 185 -6.44 17.39 28.43
CA GLU A 185 -5.52 18.49 28.62
C GLU A 185 -4.25 18.33 27.79
N LEU A 186 -3.80 17.07 27.63
CA LEU A 186 -2.65 16.73 26.81
C LEU A 186 -2.88 17.11 25.34
N ILE A 187 -3.98 16.64 24.76
CA ILE A 187 -4.26 16.93 23.36
C ILE A 187 -4.48 18.42 23.10
N ALA A 188 -5.11 19.13 24.03
CA ALA A 188 -5.28 20.57 23.92
C ALA A 188 -3.93 21.30 23.85
N ASP A 189 -2.96 20.95 24.71
CA ASP A 189 -1.61 21.56 24.70
C ASP A 189 -0.86 21.21 23.41
N TRP A 190 -0.88 19.94 22.98
CA TRP A 190 -0.12 19.48 21.81
C TRP A 190 -0.68 20.02 20.50
N SER A 191 -2.00 20.02 20.34
CA SER A 191 -2.65 20.49 19.14
C SER A 191 -2.53 22.01 18.96
N GLU A 192 -2.71 22.78 20.04
CA GLU A 192 -2.51 24.24 19.99
C GLU A 192 -1.06 24.60 19.70
N SER A 193 -0.09 23.86 20.26
CA SER A 193 1.33 24.11 19.97
C SER A 193 1.70 23.78 18.54
N LEU A 194 1.15 22.69 17.95
CA LEU A 194 1.36 22.33 16.54
C LEU A 194 0.79 23.42 15.63
N LEU A 195 -0.45 23.80 15.86
CA LEU A 195 -1.14 24.83 15.09
C LEU A 195 -0.37 26.17 15.14
N ALA A 196 0.06 26.61 16.33
CA ALA A 196 0.82 27.85 16.49
C ALA A 196 2.16 27.83 15.73
N LYS A 197 2.89 26.71 15.75
CA LYS A 197 4.16 26.55 15.03
C LYS A 197 3.96 26.55 13.51
N THR A 198 2.93 25.87 13.02
CA THR A 198 2.66 25.76 11.59
C THR A 198 2.01 27.02 11.02
N MET A 199 1.18 27.74 11.79
CA MET A 199 0.68 29.08 11.41
C MET A 199 1.80 30.12 11.21
N GLY A 200 2.90 30.00 11.95
CA GLY A 200 4.08 30.85 11.77
C GLY A 200 4.88 30.56 10.50
N HIS A 201 4.57 29.48 9.81
CA HIS A 201 5.23 29.07 8.57
C HIS A 201 4.35 29.42 7.37
N SER A 202 4.75 30.41 6.59
CA SER A 202 4.08 30.80 5.33
C SER A 202 4.48 29.82 4.22
N GLY A 203 3.90 28.63 4.23
CA GLY A 203 4.21 27.55 3.28
C GLY A 203 3.03 27.13 2.41
N LEU A 204 3.19 26.02 1.74
CA LEU A 204 2.19 25.42 0.85
C LEU A 204 1.15 24.60 1.62
N VAL A 205 1.45 24.23 2.86
CA VAL A 205 0.59 23.40 3.73
C VAL A 205 -0.18 24.31 4.66
N ASP A 206 -1.50 24.10 4.73
CA ASP A 206 -2.36 24.81 5.67
C ASP A 206 -2.11 24.31 7.11
N ALA A 207 -2.00 25.23 8.05
CA ALA A 207 -1.79 24.91 9.45
C ALA A 207 -2.97 24.11 10.05
N TYR A 208 -4.19 24.35 9.60
CA TYR A 208 -5.36 23.61 10.04
C TYR A 208 -5.36 22.17 9.52
N ASP A 209 -4.77 21.90 8.36
CA ASP A 209 -4.59 20.52 7.87
C ASP A 209 -3.63 19.74 8.77
N THR A 210 -2.56 20.38 9.29
CA THR A 210 -1.66 19.73 10.25
C THR A 210 -2.33 19.44 11.59
N TYR A 211 -3.20 20.37 12.03
CA TYR A 211 -4.03 20.18 13.22
C TYR A 211 -4.96 18.97 13.06
N ASP A 212 -5.60 18.82 11.90
CA ASP A 212 -6.49 17.69 11.59
C ASP A 212 -5.75 16.35 11.60
N VAL A 213 -4.53 16.29 11.07
CA VAL A 213 -3.68 15.08 11.11
C VAL A 213 -3.49 14.62 12.55
N LEU A 214 -3.14 15.52 13.47
CA LEU A 214 -2.94 15.18 14.87
C LEU A 214 -4.26 14.76 15.54
N LEU A 215 -5.36 15.48 15.29
CA LEU A 215 -6.65 15.19 15.94
C LEU A 215 -7.27 13.87 15.44
N ASN A 216 -7.15 13.56 14.15
CA ASN A 216 -7.58 12.27 13.61
C ASN A 216 -6.77 11.12 14.22
N TYR A 217 -5.45 11.24 14.26
CA TYR A 217 -4.61 10.24 14.89
C TYR A 217 -4.85 10.09 16.40
N TRP A 218 -5.14 11.21 17.08
CA TRP A 218 -5.57 11.19 18.47
C TRP A 218 -6.85 10.37 18.64
N ALA A 219 -7.89 10.66 17.84
CA ALA A 219 -9.18 9.99 17.93
C ALA A 219 -9.12 8.51 17.60
N ASP A 220 -8.26 8.13 16.63
CA ASP A 220 -8.15 6.76 16.15
C ASP A 220 -7.28 5.86 17.05
N THR A 221 -6.28 6.42 17.73
CA THR A 221 -5.27 5.59 18.43
C THR A 221 -4.75 6.22 19.72
N MET A 222 -4.24 7.45 19.64
CA MET A 222 -3.42 8.05 20.69
C MET A 222 -4.22 8.33 21.98
N GLN A 223 -5.51 8.58 21.85
CA GLN A 223 -6.42 8.79 22.98
C GLN A 223 -6.49 7.55 23.86
N ASP A 224 -6.67 6.38 23.28
CA ASP A 224 -6.79 5.12 24.01
C ASP A 224 -5.46 4.77 24.69
N ASP A 225 -4.33 4.98 24.02
CA ASP A 225 -2.99 4.86 24.62
C ASP A 225 -2.85 5.77 25.85
N CYS A 226 -3.23 7.04 25.75
CA CYS A 226 -3.15 8.00 26.86
C CYS A 226 -4.08 7.63 28.02
N TYR A 227 -5.28 7.10 27.75
CA TYR A 227 -6.17 6.61 28.81
C TYR A 227 -5.59 5.39 29.49
N MET A 228 -4.97 4.47 28.74
CA MET A 228 -4.31 3.29 29.29
C MET A 228 -3.14 3.71 30.19
N ILE A 229 -2.28 4.62 29.74
CA ILE A 229 -1.17 5.15 30.56
C ILE A 229 -1.70 5.88 31.79
N SER A 230 -2.78 6.67 31.66
CA SER A 230 -3.38 7.39 32.79
C SER A 230 -3.90 6.43 33.90
N ASN A 231 -4.47 5.29 33.52
CA ASN A 231 -5.01 4.32 34.47
C ASN A 231 -3.94 3.39 35.03
N ASP A 232 -3.12 2.78 34.16
CA ASP A 232 -2.28 1.65 34.50
C ASP A 232 -0.78 1.99 34.47
N GLY A 233 -0.41 3.19 33.98
CA GLY A 233 0.97 3.61 33.74
C GLY A 233 1.54 3.01 32.47
N TRP A 234 2.84 3.09 32.31
CA TRP A 234 3.57 2.48 31.20
C TRP A 234 3.75 0.97 31.43
N THR A 235 2.65 0.24 31.30
CA THR A 235 2.62 -1.21 31.55
C THR A 235 3.23 -1.98 30.39
N TYR A 236 3.61 -3.24 30.69
CA TYR A 236 4.15 -4.13 29.67
C TYR A 236 3.10 -4.42 28.61
N PRO A 237 3.45 -4.25 27.32
CA PRO A 237 2.53 -4.55 26.25
C PRO A 237 2.29 -6.07 26.15
N GLU A 238 1.05 -6.48 26.34
CA GLU A 238 0.66 -7.87 26.14
C GLU A 238 0.52 -8.18 24.66
N VAL A 239 1.23 -9.22 24.22
CA VAL A 239 1.15 -9.72 22.84
C VAL A 239 0.03 -10.74 22.74
N LYS A 240 -0.92 -10.49 21.85
CA LYS A 240 -2.05 -11.40 21.58
C LYS A 240 -1.83 -12.12 20.24
N ALA A 241 -1.96 -13.45 20.24
CA ALA A 241 -1.96 -14.23 19.00
C ALA A 241 -3.35 -14.18 18.34
N ILE A 242 -3.44 -13.72 17.09
CA ILE A 242 -4.71 -13.48 16.40
C ILE A 242 -5.38 -14.75 15.91
N LYS A 243 -4.66 -15.86 15.64
CA LYS A 243 -5.21 -17.07 15.03
C LYS A 243 -4.78 -18.35 15.71
N VAL A 244 -5.72 -18.99 16.42
CA VAL A 244 -5.65 -20.41 16.76
C VAL A 244 -6.41 -21.20 15.69
N LYS A 245 -5.71 -21.83 14.73
CA LYS A 245 -6.33 -22.77 13.80
C LYS A 245 -6.58 -24.09 14.53
N GLU A 246 -7.85 -24.39 14.85
CA GLU A 246 -8.24 -25.73 15.25
C GLU A 246 -8.04 -26.72 14.10
N VAL A 247 -7.06 -27.59 14.22
CA VAL A 247 -6.85 -28.70 13.28
C VAL A 247 -7.85 -29.80 13.64
N LYS A 248 -8.95 -29.89 12.88
CA LYS A 248 -9.85 -31.04 12.94
C LYS A 248 -9.14 -32.25 12.35
N GLU A 249 -8.70 -33.18 13.19
CA GLU A 249 -8.20 -34.48 12.73
C GLU A 249 -9.30 -35.21 11.94
N LYS A 250 -9.02 -35.60 10.69
CA LYS A 250 -9.88 -36.47 9.91
C LYS A 250 -9.92 -37.83 10.61
N LYS A 251 -11.07 -38.17 11.24
CA LYS A 251 -11.34 -39.51 11.76
C LYS A 251 -11.30 -40.49 10.58
N ASN A 252 -10.29 -41.33 10.53
CA ASN A 252 -10.35 -42.57 9.76
C ASN A 252 -11.38 -43.50 10.41
N LYS A 253 -12.52 -43.67 9.76
CA LYS A 253 -13.49 -44.70 10.11
C LYS A 253 -12.90 -46.06 9.80
N LYS A 254 -12.44 -46.77 10.80
CA LYS A 254 -12.47 -48.24 10.97
C LYS A 254 -11.97 -48.55 12.38
N ASP A 255 -12.86 -48.86 13.32
CA ASP A 255 -13.01 -50.12 13.98
C ASP A 255 -14.06 -50.02 15.11
N ASN A 256 -14.84 -51.07 15.19
CA ASN A 256 -15.83 -51.32 16.25
C ASN A 256 -15.13 -51.68 17.57
N GLY A 257 -15.58 -51.10 18.68
CA GLY A 257 -15.22 -51.58 19.99
C GLY A 257 -15.40 -50.50 21.07
N SER A 258 -16.38 -50.72 21.95
CA SER A 258 -16.66 -49.96 23.15
C SER A 258 -15.39 -49.68 23.95
N ASP A 259 -15.19 -48.42 24.35
CA ASP A 259 -14.90 -48.05 25.72
C ASP A 259 -14.84 -46.52 25.86
N THR A 260 -15.52 -46.05 26.86
CA THR A 260 -15.59 -44.69 27.35
C THR A 260 -14.25 -44.25 27.95
N GLU A 261 -13.47 -43.46 27.20
CA GLU A 261 -12.46 -42.61 27.78
C GLU A 261 -12.41 -41.25 27.05
N SER A 262 -12.38 -40.23 27.90
CA SER A 262 -12.38 -38.81 27.55
C SER A 262 -11.30 -38.46 26.52
N ASN A 263 -11.70 -38.27 25.26
CA ASN A 263 -10.83 -37.69 24.23
C ASN A 263 -10.58 -36.21 24.55
N LYS A 264 -9.50 -35.93 25.24
CA LYS A 264 -8.85 -34.61 25.18
C LYS A 264 -8.31 -34.43 23.76
N SER A 265 -8.97 -33.58 22.96
CA SER A 265 -8.44 -33.11 21.72
C SER A 265 -7.06 -32.45 22.00
N LYS A 266 -6.00 -33.04 21.52
CA LYS A 266 -4.69 -32.38 21.52
C LYS A 266 -4.75 -31.26 20.50
N THR A 267 -4.98 -30.05 20.98
CA THR A 267 -4.79 -28.82 20.20
C THR A 267 -3.30 -28.76 19.86
N LYS A 268 -2.95 -28.97 18.60
CA LYS A 268 -1.62 -28.68 18.11
C LYS A 268 -1.53 -27.17 17.98
N GLU A 269 -0.80 -26.54 18.87
CA GLU A 269 -0.43 -25.13 18.72
C GLU A 269 0.39 -25.00 17.42
N ILE A 270 -0.18 -24.30 16.45
CA ILE A 270 0.56 -23.91 15.25
C ILE A 270 1.35 -22.67 15.66
N PRO A 271 2.67 -22.61 15.45
CA PRO A 271 3.45 -21.42 15.74
C PRO A 271 2.84 -20.22 14.99
N CYS A 272 2.49 -19.18 15.73
CA CYS A 272 2.01 -17.93 15.19
C CYS A 272 3.17 -17.24 14.45
N MET A 273 2.91 -16.60 13.30
CA MET A 273 3.90 -15.79 12.60
C MET A 273 3.88 -14.37 13.17
N TYR A 274 4.96 -13.60 13.03
CA TYR A 274 5.02 -12.23 13.58
C TYR A 274 3.96 -11.29 13.01
N ASP A 275 3.47 -11.56 11.80
CA ASP A 275 2.36 -10.87 11.13
C ASP A 275 0.97 -11.31 11.65
N GLU A 276 0.92 -12.33 12.49
CA GLU A 276 -0.26 -12.84 13.19
C GLU A 276 -0.27 -12.45 14.68
N ILE A 277 0.69 -11.63 15.12
CA ILE A 277 0.78 -11.13 16.50
C ILE A 277 0.24 -9.70 16.53
N GLU A 278 -0.64 -9.41 17.48
CA GLU A 278 -1.16 -8.07 17.73
C GLU A 278 -0.75 -7.54 19.09
N CYS A 279 -0.41 -6.27 19.11
CA CYS A 279 -0.31 -5.49 20.33
C CYS A 279 -0.79 -4.07 20.02
N ASP A 280 -1.93 -3.70 20.60
CA ASP A 280 -2.60 -2.41 20.34
C ASP A 280 -1.76 -1.24 20.84
N PHE A 281 -1.15 -1.40 22.03
CA PHE A 281 -0.35 -0.36 22.65
C PHE A 281 0.99 -0.13 21.94
N LEU A 282 1.70 -1.19 21.59
CA LEU A 282 2.97 -1.13 20.88
C LEU A 282 2.94 -2.08 19.68
N PRO A 283 2.60 -1.59 18.48
CA PRO A 283 2.53 -2.40 17.26
C PRO A 283 3.82 -3.16 16.94
N VAL A 284 3.65 -4.40 16.48
CA VAL A 284 4.78 -5.33 16.22
C VAL A 284 5.77 -4.80 15.19
N ASN A 285 5.28 -4.10 14.16
CA ASN A 285 6.13 -3.48 13.15
C ASN A 285 7.15 -2.50 13.75
N ILE A 286 6.78 -1.75 14.80
CA ILE A 286 7.71 -0.81 15.47
C ILE A 286 8.85 -1.56 16.15
N VAL A 287 8.53 -2.66 16.83
CA VAL A 287 9.57 -3.49 17.48
C VAL A 287 10.45 -4.19 16.45
N LEU A 288 9.86 -4.65 15.33
CA LEU A 288 10.60 -5.24 14.21
C LEU A 288 11.56 -4.23 13.59
N ASP A 289 11.08 -3.03 13.28
CA ASP A 289 11.87 -2.00 12.60
C ASP A 289 13.01 -1.47 13.49
N GLU A 290 12.81 -1.41 14.82
CA GLU A 290 13.82 -0.90 15.75
C GLU A 290 14.89 -1.94 16.09
N TYR A 291 14.49 -3.22 16.30
CA TYR A 291 15.41 -4.23 16.84
C TYR A 291 15.77 -5.34 15.86
N PHE A 292 15.00 -5.54 14.81
CA PHE A 292 15.11 -6.68 13.91
C PHE A 292 14.98 -6.30 12.42
N SER A 293 15.36 -5.07 12.08
CA SER A 293 15.25 -4.55 10.72
C SER A 293 16.00 -5.39 9.69
N ASP A 294 17.21 -5.87 10.05
CA ASP A 294 18.04 -6.68 9.15
C ASP A 294 17.42 -8.05 8.89
N GLU A 295 16.92 -8.71 9.94
CA GLU A 295 16.26 -10.01 9.83
C GLU A 295 14.96 -9.91 9.03
N LYS A 296 14.16 -8.85 9.27
CA LYS A 296 12.96 -8.57 8.51
C LYS A 296 13.28 -8.34 7.03
N HIS A 297 14.26 -7.49 6.73
CA HIS A 297 14.70 -7.23 5.36
C HIS A 297 15.18 -8.49 4.64
N HIS A 298 15.92 -9.37 5.36
CA HIS A 298 16.34 -10.65 4.81
C HIS A 298 15.16 -11.55 4.47
N ILE A 299 14.15 -11.64 5.35
CA ILE A 299 12.92 -12.40 5.10
C ILE A 299 12.15 -11.82 3.90
N ASP A 300 12.03 -10.49 3.83
CA ASP A 300 11.34 -9.81 2.72
C ASP A 300 12.06 -10.05 1.38
N THR A 301 13.40 -10.06 1.38
CA THR A 301 14.19 -10.42 0.19
C THR A 301 13.94 -11.86 -0.26
N LEU A 302 13.82 -12.80 0.69
CA LEU A 302 13.49 -14.20 0.37
C LEU A 302 12.06 -14.35 -0.15
N LYS A 303 11.10 -13.59 0.39
CA LYS A 303 9.72 -13.56 -0.09
C LYS A 303 9.65 -13.00 -1.53
N ALA A 304 10.35 -11.91 -1.81
CA ALA A 304 10.44 -11.36 -3.17
C ALA A 304 11.01 -12.37 -4.17
N LYS A 305 12.07 -13.10 -3.79
CA LYS A 305 12.61 -14.20 -4.63
C LYS A 305 11.63 -15.36 -4.81
N GLN A 306 10.80 -15.66 -3.79
CA GLN A 306 9.75 -16.68 -3.95
C GLN A 306 8.72 -16.23 -4.98
N GLU A 307 8.24 -14.99 -4.92
CA GLU A 307 7.28 -14.43 -5.86
C GLU A 307 7.85 -14.41 -7.30
N GLU A 308 9.11 -14.01 -7.45
CA GLU A 308 9.82 -14.05 -8.73
C GLU A 308 9.89 -15.47 -9.28
N THR A 309 10.29 -16.45 -8.44
CA THR A 309 10.40 -17.85 -8.85
C THR A 309 9.03 -18.46 -9.16
N GLU A 310 7.98 -18.11 -8.42
CA GLU A 310 6.59 -18.52 -8.71
C GLU A 310 6.11 -17.97 -10.06
N SER A 311 6.40 -16.69 -10.34
CA SER A 311 6.05 -16.06 -11.61
C SER A 311 6.77 -16.74 -12.79
N LEU A 312 8.06 -17.06 -12.64
CA LEU A 312 8.83 -17.79 -13.66
C LEU A 312 8.27 -19.20 -13.90
N ILE A 313 7.89 -19.92 -12.84
CA ILE A 313 7.26 -21.24 -12.97
C ILE A 313 5.92 -21.15 -13.71
N GLN A 314 5.14 -20.11 -13.44
CA GLN A 314 3.87 -19.86 -14.13
C GLN A 314 4.10 -19.53 -15.61
N GLU A 315 5.02 -18.62 -15.92
CA GLU A 315 5.40 -18.24 -17.28
C GLU A 315 5.86 -19.46 -18.08
N MET A 316 6.74 -20.30 -17.50
CA MET A 316 7.18 -21.55 -18.14
C MET A 316 6.01 -22.51 -18.44
N THR A 317 5.03 -22.61 -17.53
CA THR A 317 3.85 -23.47 -17.74
C THR A 317 2.93 -22.94 -18.85
N GLU A 318 2.83 -21.61 -18.99
CA GLU A 318 2.05 -20.96 -20.04
C GLU A 318 2.75 -21.05 -21.41
N GLU A 319 4.06 -20.80 -21.46
CA GLU A 319 4.84 -20.89 -22.70
C GLU A 319 4.95 -22.31 -23.26
N HIS A 320 4.95 -23.33 -22.39
CA HIS A 320 5.11 -24.73 -22.72
C HIS A 320 3.85 -25.57 -22.43
N GLU A 321 2.66 -25.00 -22.59
CA GLU A 321 1.37 -25.63 -22.28
C GLU A 321 1.26 -27.03 -22.92
N ASP A 322 1.73 -27.21 -24.15
CA ASP A 322 1.70 -28.48 -24.86
C ASP A 322 2.58 -29.57 -24.18
N ASP A 323 3.73 -29.19 -23.62
CA ASP A 323 4.63 -30.09 -22.90
C ASP A 323 4.06 -30.52 -21.56
N PHE A 324 3.33 -29.67 -20.88
CA PHE A 324 2.67 -29.94 -19.60
C PHE A 324 1.29 -30.59 -19.72
N ASN A 325 0.75 -30.71 -20.92
CA ASN A 325 -0.57 -31.31 -21.14
C ASN A 325 -0.60 -32.77 -20.65
N GLY A 326 -1.50 -33.03 -19.69
CA GLY A 326 -1.60 -34.35 -19.04
C GLY A 326 -0.76 -34.51 -17.76
N TYR A 327 -0.10 -33.46 -17.31
CA TYR A 327 0.68 -33.43 -16.06
C TYR A 327 0.17 -32.30 -15.11
N ASP A 328 -0.81 -32.63 -14.29
CA ASP A 328 -1.43 -31.63 -13.39
C ASP A 328 -0.63 -31.39 -12.10
N LYS A 329 0.33 -32.27 -11.78
CA LYS A 329 1.05 -32.22 -10.51
C LYS A 329 2.56 -32.38 -10.69
N VAL A 330 3.32 -31.62 -9.92
CA VAL A 330 4.79 -31.69 -9.90
C VAL A 330 5.33 -33.11 -9.71
N ASN A 331 4.66 -33.95 -8.91
CA ASN A 331 5.06 -35.32 -8.71
C ASN A 331 4.91 -36.15 -9.98
N GLU A 332 3.96 -35.87 -10.86
CA GLU A 332 3.75 -36.53 -12.15
C GLU A 332 4.86 -36.11 -13.12
N ILE A 333 5.17 -34.81 -13.19
CA ILE A 333 6.29 -34.27 -13.97
C ILE A 333 7.62 -34.91 -13.50
N ARG A 334 7.85 -34.98 -12.19
CA ARG A 334 9.03 -35.56 -11.57
C ARG A 334 9.15 -37.07 -11.91
N ALA A 335 8.02 -37.79 -11.88
CA ALA A 335 7.98 -39.21 -12.27
C ALA A 335 8.25 -39.38 -13.77
N ALA A 336 7.66 -38.57 -14.63
CA ALA A 336 7.88 -38.58 -16.07
C ALA A 336 9.35 -38.27 -16.42
N TYR A 337 9.92 -37.21 -15.83
CA TYR A 337 11.33 -36.85 -15.99
C TYR A 337 12.27 -37.99 -15.57
N LYS A 338 12.03 -38.54 -14.37
CA LYS A 338 12.82 -39.68 -13.86
C LYS A 338 12.72 -40.91 -14.76
N SER A 339 11.53 -41.21 -15.28
CA SER A 339 11.28 -42.30 -16.20
C SER A 339 12.03 -42.11 -17.54
N ALA A 340 11.95 -40.91 -18.10
CA ALA A 340 12.62 -40.60 -19.37
C ALA A 340 14.15 -40.56 -19.28
N THR A 341 14.71 -40.23 -18.09
CA THR A 341 16.17 -40.21 -17.84
C THR A 341 16.74 -41.54 -17.45
N CYS A 342 15.92 -42.57 -17.20
CA CYS A 342 16.39 -43.94 -16.97
C CYS A 342 17.08 -44.52 -18.21
N LYS A 343 18.02 -45.49 -18.01
CA LYS A 343 18.65 -46.22 -19.09
C LYS A 343 17.55 -46.85 -19.97
N LYS A 344 17.61 -46.56 -21.29
CA LYS A 344 16.64 -47.10 -22.24
C LYS A 344 16.55 -48.62 -22.12
N PRO A 345 15.34 -49.20 -21.97
CA PRO A 345 15.19 -50.67 -21.90
C PRO A 345 15.73 -51.38 -23.14
N ILE A 346 16.40 -52.46 -22.92
CA ILE A 346 16.86 -53.35 -23.97
C ILE A 346 15.74 -54.37 -24.27
N LYS A 347 15.57 -54.74 -25.51
CA LYS A 347 14.53 -55.72 -25.90
C LYS A 347 14.73 -57.06 -25.15
N GLY A 348 13.71 -57.51 -24.39
CA GLY A 348 13.76 -58.71 -23.58
C GLY A 348 14.40 -58.55 -22.20
N GLU A 349 14.87 -57.36 -21.83
CA GLU A 349 15.52 -57.07 -20.52
C GLU A 349 14.63 -57.44 -19.35
N LYS A 350 13.32 -57.11 -19.42
CA LYS A 350 12.35 -57.37 -18.35
C LYS A 350 12.23 -58.89 -18.06
N GLU A 351 12.07 -59.69 -19.07
CA GLU A 351 11.95 -61.13 -18.95
C GLU A 351 13.21 -61.76 -18.34
N ILE A 352 14.39 -61.27 -18.74
CA ILE A 352 15.67 -61.74 -18.21
C ILE A 352 15.81 -61.36 -16.73
N LEU A 353 15.45 -60.14 -16.37
CA LEU A 353 15.48 -59.69 -14.97
C LEU A 353 14.46 -60.44 -14.08
N LEU A 354 13.25 -60.72 -14.58
CA LEU A 354 12.26 -61.54 -13.89
C LEU A 354 12.78 -62.95 -13.67
N THR A 355 13.34 -63.58 -14.71
CA THR A 355 13.96 -64.91 -14.63
C THR A 355 15.06 -64.94 -13.58
N LEU A 356 15.94 -63.94 -13.56
CA LEU A 356 17.01 -63.83 -12.58
C LEU A 356 16.50 -63.59 -11.16
N ALA A 357 15.38 -62.85 -11.01
CA ALA A 357 14.75 -62.60 -9.69
C ALA A 357 14.19 -63.89 -9.07
N ASP A 358 13.65 -64.80 -9.90
CA ASP A 358 13.09 -66.08 -9.50
C ASP A 358 14.13 -67.17 -9.29
N MET A 359 15.35 -67.01 -9.82
CA MET A 359 16.44 -67.99 -9.64
C MET A 359 16.83 -68.10 -8.15
N PRO A 360 16.91 -69.36 -7.62
CA PRO A 360 17.36 -69.59 -6.27
C PRO A 360 18.82 -69.16 -6.05
N SER A 361 19.17 -68.73 -4.86
CA SER A 361 20.51 -68.28 -4.48
C SER A 361 21.02 -68.91 -3.18
N ASN A 362 20.34 -69.92 -2.68
CA ASN A 362 20.51 -70.53 -1.36
C ASN A 362 21.62 -71.55 -1.24
N ASN A 363 22.13 -72.09 -2.35
CA ASN A 363 23.23 -73.11 -2.35
C ASN A 363 24.28 -72.78 -3.40
N LYS A 364 25.43 -73.56 -3.38
CA LYS A 364 26.58 -73.32 -4.25
C LYS A 364 26.26 -73.55 -5.76
N ASN A 365 25.44 -74.52 -6.08
CA ASN A 365 25.07 -74.85 -7.46
C ASN A 365 24.09 -73.77 -8.00
N ALA A 366 23.15 -73.31 -7.19
CA ALA A 366 22.24 -72.23 -7.55
C ALA A 366 22.98 -70.90 -7.79
N LYS A 367 23.99 -70.61 -6.97
CA LYS A 367 24.85 -69.39 -7.18
C LYS A 367 25.66 -69.54 -8.50
N LEU A 368 26.14 -70.70 -8.80
CA LEU A 368 26.87 -70.92 -10.05
C LEU A 368 25.98 -70.76 -11.30
N ALA A 369 24.80 -71.39 -11.28
CA ALA A 369 23.80 -71.23 -12.34
C ALA A 369 23.38 -69.76 -12.53
N ARG A 370 23.19 -69.02 -11.43
CA ARG A 370 22.87 -67.60 -11.47
C ARG A 370 24.00 -66.75 -12.06
N ASN A 371 25.25 -67.01 -11.69
CA ASN A 371 26.42 -66.33 -12.24
C ASN A 371 26.63 -66.66 -13.76
N SER A 372 26.37 -67.89 -14.18
CA SER A 372 26.40 -68.26 -15.63
C SER A 372 25.33 -67.52 -16.42
N PHE A 373 24.08 -67.42 -15.85
CA PHE A 373 23.00 -66.71 -16.48
C PHE A 373 23.32 -65.22 -16.61
N ILE A 374 23.93 -64.58 -15.59
CA ILE A 374 24.37 -63.17 -15.63
C ILE A 374 25.47 -63.02 -16.74
N ALA A 375 26.42 -63.97 -16.86
CA ALA A 375 27.47 -63.90 -17.85
C ALA A 375 26.95 -64.03 -19.28
N GLU A 376 25.90 -64.83 -19.51
CA GLU A 376 25.21 -64.96 -20.79
C GLU A 376 24.46 -63.70 -21.25
N HIS A 377 24.11 -62.79 -20.30
CA HIS A 377 23.36 -61.56 -20.55
C HIS A 377 24.16 -60.36 -20.11
N GLN A 378 25.45 -60.33 -20.36
CA GLN A 378 26.37 -59.27 -19.88
C GLN A 378 26.01 -57.90 -20.40
N ASP A 379 25.38 -57.77 -21.55
CA ASP A 379 24.86 -56.56 -22.16
C ASP A 379 23.80 -55.84 -21.26
N ILE A 380 23.04 -56.61 -20.50
CA ILE A 380 22.01 -56.10 -19.57
C ILE A 380 22.64 -55.68 -18.23
N PHE A 381 23.63 -56.44 -17.77
CA PHE A 381 24.26 -56.24 -16.46
C PHE A 381 25.54 -55.42 -16.51
N ASP A 382 25.91 -54.90 -17.68
CA ASP A 382 27.05 -54.01 -17.83
C ASP A 382 26.84 -52.72 -17.04
N GLY A 383 27.84 -52.36 -16.21
CA GLY A 383 27.78 -51.17 -15.32
C GLY A 383 27.04 -51.40 -14.00
N TRP A 384 26.61 -52.63 -13.66
CA TRP A 384 26.01 -52.91 -12.36
C TRP A 384 27.10 -53.26 -11.33
N ASP A 385 27.26 -52.42 -10.29
CA ASP A 385 28.21 -52.68 -9.20
C ASP A 385 27.87 -53.93 -8.39
N LYS A 386 26.56 -54.18 -8.17
CA LYS A 386 26.03 -55.34 -7.44
C LYS A 386 24.70 -55.77 -8.04
N ILE A 387 24.53 -57.08 -8.24
CA ILE A 387 23.29 -57.68 -8.75
C ILE A 387 22.54 -58.34 -7.59
N ASN A 388 21.70 -57.53 -6.90
CA ASN A 388 20.87 -57.99 -5.80
C ASN A 388 19.37 -57.90 -6.16
N LYS A 389 18.49 -58.49 -5.32
CA LYS A 389 17.03 -58.48 -5.57
C LYS A 389 16.42 -57.08 -5.57
N ALA A 390 16.95 -56.15 -4.79
CA ALA A 390 16.42 -54.81 -4.70
C ALA A 390 16.72 -54.02 -5.99
N ASP A 391 17.96 -54.15 -6.53
CA ASP A 391 18.36 -53.48 -7.76
C ASP A 391 17.62 -54.05 -8.98
N ILE A 392 17.42 -55.38 -9.03
CA ILE A 392 16.61 -56.04 -10.07
C ILE A 392 15.16 -55.52 -10.02
N LYS A 393 14.55 -55.50 -8.83
CA LYS A 393 13.17 -55.01 -8.67
C LYS A 393 13.05 -53.52 -9.04
N ARG A 394 14.02 -52.69 -8.65
CA ARG A 394 14.10 -51.29 -9.04
C ARG A 394 14.15 -51.14 -10.57
N ARG A 395 15.03 -51.91 -11.23
CA ARG A 395 15.19 -51.85 -12.68
C ARG A 395 13.97 -52.37 -13.46
N ILE A 396 13.30 -53.39 -12.97
CA ILE A 396 12.02 -53.85 -13.54
C ILE A 396 10.98 -52.74 -13.46
N GLY A 397 10.87 -52.03 -12.31
CA GLY A 397 9.99 -50.90 -12.17
C GLY A 397 10.34 -49.74 -13.10
N GLU A 398 11.62 -49.46 -13.31
CA GLU A 398 12.08 -48.46 -14.29
C GLU A 398 11.67 -48.82 -15.71
N ILE A 399 11.80 -50.12 -16.12
CA ILE A 399 11.40 -50.62 -17.45
C ILE A 399 9.88 -50.52 -17.64
N GLU A 400 9.11 -50.90 -16.64
CA GLU A 400 7.64 -50.87 -16.68
C GLU A 400 7.07 -49.44 -16.82
N ASN A 401 7.74 -48.49 -16.23
CA ASN A 401 7.31 -47.10 -16.24
C ASN A 401 8.07 -46.25 -17.27
N TYR A 402 8.95 -46.85 -18.09
CA TYR A 402 9.75 -46.13 -19.07
C TYR A 402 8.85 -45.45 -20.12
N CYS A 403 8.88 -44.14 -20.14
CA CYS A 403 8.19 -43.30 -21.12
C CYS A 403 9.20 -42.32 -21.73
N PRO A 404 9.57 -42.48 -23.01
CA PRO A 404 10.49 -41.54 -23.63
C PRO A 404 9.80 -40.20 -23.84
N LEU A 405 10.46 -39.14 -23.39
CA LEU A 405 10.08 -37.75 -23.69
C LEU A 405 10.94 -37.22 -24.84
N LEU A 406 10.44 -36.21 -25.53
CA LEU A 406 11.21 -35.45 -26.51
C LEU A 406 12.38 -34.74 -25.79
N PRO A 407 13.53 -34.54 -26.44
CA PRO A 407 14.67 -33.85 -25.82
C PRO A 407 14.31 -32.45 -25.33
N ASP A 408 13.46 -31.71 -26.05
CA ASP A 408 13.03 -30.36 -25.69
C ASP A 408 12.11 -30.40 -24.47
N THR A 409 11.10 -31.26 -24.44
CA THR A 409 10.22 -31.48 -23.26
C THR A 409 11.02 -31.92 -22.03
N LEU A 410 12.07 -32.74 -22.22
CA LEU A 410 12.93 -33.16 -21.13
C LEU A 410 13.74 -32.01 -20.55
N ALA A 411 14.19 -31.05 -21.38
CA ALA A 411 14.89 -29.86 -20.95
C ALA A 411 13.95 -28.92 -20.15
N VAL A 412 12.74 -28.72 -20.65
CA VAL A 412 11.69 -27.92 -19.98
C VAL A 412 11.35 -28.53 -18.61
N PHE A 413 11.12 -29.84 -18.54
CA PHE A 413 10.80 -30.50 -17.27
C PHE A 413 11.94 -30.42 -16.26
N LYS A 414 13.19 -30.48 -16.73
CA LYS A 414 14.35 -30.30 -15.86
C LYS A 414 14.38 -28.92 -15.26
N GLU A 415 14.26 -27.89 -16.08
CA GLU A 415 14.28 -26.50 -15.64
C GLU A 415 13.14 -26.20 -14.69
N TYR A 416 11.93 -26.65 -15.01
CA TYR A 416 10.76 -26.54 -14.15
C TYR A 416 11.00 -27.19 -12.76
N LEU A 417 11.54 -28.42 -12.74
CA LEU A 417 11.82 -29.12 -11.49
C LEU A 417 12.92 -28.44 -10.67
N ASP A 418 13.96 -27.94 -11.33
CA ASP A 418 15.03 -27.18 -10.68
C ASP A 418 14.47 -25.89 -10.02
N LYS A 419 13.59 -25.15 -10.73
CA LYS A 419 12.91 -23.98 -10.19
C LYS A 419 11.93 -24.31 -9.07
N TYR A 420 11.19 -25.42 -9.20
CA TYR A 420 10.27 -25.86 -8.15
C TYR A 420 11.00 -26.32 -6.88
N ASP A 421 12.15 -26.96 -7.01
CA ASP A 421 12.99 -27.36 -5.88
C ASP A 421 13.64 -26.12 -5.20
N GLU A 422 14.07 -25.12 -5.99
CA GLU A 422 14.50 -23.81 -5.51
C GLU A 422 13.38 -23.13 -4.70
N LEU A 423 12.16 -23.03 -5.26
CA LEU A 423 11.01 -22.46 -4.57
C LEU A 423 10.68 -23.17 -3.26
N THR A 424 10.72 -24.51 -3.27
CA THR A 424 10.47 -25.32 -2.07
C THR A 424 11.51 -25.04 -0.98
N SER A 425 12.78 -24.91 -1.37
CA SER A 425 13.88 -24.55 -0.46
C SER A 425 13.70 -23.15 0.11
N LEU A 426 13.38 -22.15 -0.74
CA LEU A 426 13.11 -20.78 -0.33
C LEU A 426 11.94 -20.72 0.66
N LYS A 427 10.84 -21.42 0.39
CA LYS A 427 9.68 -21.49 1.30
C LYS A 427 10.04 -22.10 2.66
N ALA A 428 10.87 -23.14 2.67
CA ALA A 428 11.32 -23.76 3.91
C ALA A 428 12.22 -22.81 4.74
N GLN A 429 13.17 -22.15 4.09
CA GLN A 429 14.07 -21.16 4.73
C GLN A 429 13.28 -19.96 5.28
N THR A 430 12.39 -19.39 4.49
CA THR A 430 11.55 -18.26 4.93
C THR A 430 10.71 -18.64 6.13
N LYS A 431 10.09 -19.83 6.13
CA LYS A 431 9.30 -20.32 7.25
C LYS A 431 10.12 -20.48 8.52
N GLU A 432 11.32 -21.03 8.43
CA GLU A 432 12.23 -21.20 9.56
C GLU A 432 12.68 -19.86 10.15
N LEU A 433 13.12 -18.94 9.28
CA LEU A 433 13.54 -17.59 9.69
C LEU A 433 12.38 -16.80 10.29
N THR A 434 11.19 -16.86 9.68
CA THR A 434 9.99 -16.19 10.20
C THR A 434 9.61 -16.73 11.58
N THR A 435 9.65 -18.04 11.78
CA THR A 435 9.38 -18.65 13.09
C THR A 435 10.42 -18.21 14.14
N THR A 436 11.69 -18.19 13.75
CA THR A 436 12.78 -17.76 14.63
C THR A 436 12.63 -16.28 15.00
N LEU A 437 12.32 -15.43 14.03
CA LEU A 437 12.09 -14.01 14.26
C LEU A 437 10.87 -13.78 15.17
N THR A 438 9.78 -14.51 14.94
CA THR A 438 8.58 -14.44 15.80
C THR A 438 8.91 -14.70 17.27
N ASN A 439 9.69 -15.74 17.54
CA ASN A 439 10.11 -16.05 18.91
C ASN A 439 10.96 -14.93 19.52
N LYS A 440 11.92 -14.39 18.75
CA LYS A 440 12.75 -13.25 19.19
C LYS A 440 11.91 -12.02 19.51
N VAL A 441 10.89 -11.73 18.70
CA VAL A 441 9.95 -10.61 18.92
C VAL A 441 9.18 -10.80 20.22
N VAL A 442 8.62 -11.98 20.45
CA VAL A 442 7.89 -12.28 21.71
C VAL A 442 8.80 -12.18 22.93
N GLU A 443 10.03 -12.71 22.85
CA GLU A 443 11.03 -12.58 23.91
C GLU A 443 11.41 -11.11 24.16
N LYS A 444 11.55 -10.31 23.09
CA LYS A 444 11.87 -8.87 23.22
C LYS A 444 10.74 -8.11 23.91
N TYR A 445 9.47 -8.38 23.58
CA TYR A 445 8.34 -7.76 24.28
C TYR A 445 8.38 -8.01 25.79
N ALA A 446 8.69 -9.23 26.19
CA ALA A 446 8.81 -9.60 27.60
C ALA A 446 10.04 -8.96 28.30
N ALA A 447 11.03 -8.54 27.52
CA ALA A 447 12.28 -7.94 28.03
C ALA A 447 12.33 -6.41 27.92
N LEU A 448 11.30 -5.77 27.33
CA LEU A 448 11.25 -4.30 27.20
C LEU A 448 11.20 -3.63 28.58
N THR A 449 12.05 -2.65 28.76
CA THR A 449 12.01 -1.77 29.94
C THR A 449 10.98 -0.66 29.75
N GLU A 450 10.52 -0.05 30.83
CA GLU A 450 9.59 1.08 30.78
C GLU A 450 10.14 2.24 29.92
N ASP A 451 11.41 2.56 30.02
CA ASP A 451 12.05 3.61 29.23
C ASP A 451 12.07 3.27 27.72
N GLU A 452 12.35 2.01 27.37
CA GLU A 452 12.26 1.56 25.97
C GLU A 452 10.82 1.64 25.44
N ILE A 453 9.82 1.25 26.24
CA ILE A 453 8.40 1.36 25.88
C ILE A 453 8.02 2.82 25.64
N ARG A 454 8.42 3.73 26.54
CA ARG A 454 8.19 5.18 26.39
C ARG A 454 8.77 5.69 25.08
N THR A 455 10.03 5.38 24.81
CA THR A 455 10.71 5.80 23.57
C THR A 455 10.02 5.25 22.33
N LEU A 456 9.69 3.96 22.29
CA LEU A 456 9.03 3.34 21.16
C LEU A 456 7.63 3.93 20.90
N VAL A 457 6.85 4.14 21.95
CA VAL A 457 5.50 4.70 21.82
C VAL A 457 5.55 6.18 21.45
N VAL A 458 6.34 6.98 22.14
CA VAL A 458 6.38 8.42 21.89
C VAL A 458 7.08 8.76 20.58
N GLU A 459 8.30 8.24 20.36
CA GLU A 459 9.08 8.63 19.19
C GLU A 459 8.66 7.88 17.92
N ARG A 460 8.50 6.54 18.02
CA ARG A 460 8.30 5.69 16.84
C ARG A 460 6.82 5.51 16.48
N LYS A 461 5.92 5.49 17.48
CA LYS A 461 4.48 5.36 17.22
C LYS A 461 3.83 6.74 17.04
N TRP A 462 3.89 7.61 18.03
CA TRP A 462 3.11 8.86 18.02
C TRP A 462 3.74 9.93 17.14
N LEU A 463 4.94 10.38 17.48
CA LEU A 463 5.60 11.48 16.76
C LEU A 463 5.93 11.13 15.32
N ALA A 464 6.40 9.90 15.05
CA ALA A 464 6.68 9.46 13.69
C ALA A 464 5.41 9.45 12.83
N THR A 465 4.28 8.98 13.37
CA THR A 465 2.99 8.96 12.64
C THR A 465 2.47 10.37 12.37
N VAL A 466 2.46 11.24 13.37
CA VAL A 466 1.98 12.63 13.20
C VAL A 466 2.87 13.39 12.22
N ILE A 467 4.19 13.33 12.39
CA ILE A 467 5.14 14.02 11.50
C ILE A 467 5.05 13.45 10.08
N GLY A 468 4.98 12.12 9.95
CA GLY A 468 4.79 11.47 8.65
C GLY A 468 3.50 11.90 7.96
N GLY A 469 2.39 11.96 8.70
CA GLY A 469 1.10 12.45 8.20
C GLY A 469 1.16 13.91 7.77
N CYS A 470 1.81 14.77 8.56
CA CYS A 470 2.01 16.17 8.18
C CYS A 470 2.90 16.32 6.94
N MET A 471 3.97 15.52 6.82
CA MET A 471 4.83 15.52 5.62
C MET A 471 4.09 14.99 4.38
N ALA A 472 3.16 14.07 4.52
CA ALA A 472 2.30 13.60 3.44
C ALA A 472 1.40 14.72 2.88
N LEU A 473 1.01 15.71 3.70
CA LEU A 473 0.31 16.90 3.21
C LEU A 473 1.17 17.67 2.21
N MET A 474 2.48 17.77 2.44
CA MET A 474 3.39 18.41 1.50
C MET A 474 3.45 17.66 0.16
N GLN A 475 3.47 16.33 0.17
CA GLN A 475 3.40 15.53 -1.05
C GLN A 475 2.05 15.72 -1.79
N SER A 476 0.95 15.91 -1.06
CA SER A 476 -0.35 16.19 -1.68
C SER A 476 -0.38 17.51 -2.45
N VAL A 477 0.49 18.46 -2.11
CA VAL A 477 0.63 19.73 -2.84
C VAL A 477 1.13 19.50 -4.26
N THR A 478 2.12 18.62 -4.48
CA THR A 478 2.57 18.23 -5.83
C THR A 478 1.40 17.76 -6.67
N HIS A 479 0.62 16.83 -6.12
CA HIS A 479 -0.54 16.28 -6.82
C HIS A 479 -1.59 17.35 -7.12
N ARG A 480 -1.84 18.28 -6.19
CA ARG A 480 -2.78 19.39 -6.38
C ARG A 480 -2.32 20.34 -7.48
N ILE A 481 -1.06 20.76 -7.47
CA ILE A 481 -0.48 21.60 -8.53
C ILE A 481 -0.54 20.87 -9.87
N GLY A 482 -0.18 19.59 -9.90
CA GLY A 482 -0.23 18.75 -11.11
C GLY A 482 -1.63 18.67 -11.70
N ILE A 483 -2.66 18.46 -10.87
CA ILE A 483 -4.08 18.44 -11.31
C ILE A 483 -4.50 19.81 -11.85
N GLU A 484 -4.15 20.92 -11.19
CA GLU A 484 -4.52 22.26 -11.64
C GLU A 484 -3.85 22.59 -12.98
N VAL A 485 -2.57 22.27 -13.13
CA VAL A 485 -1.85 22.45 -14.40
C VAL A 485 -2.43 21.55 -15.49
N ALA A 486 -2.70 20.27 -15.18
CA ALA A 486 -3.29 19.34 -16.15
C ALA A 486 -4.68 19.81 -16.61
N SER A 487 -5.53 20.23 -15.66
CA SER A 487 -6.87 20.76 -15.97
C SER A 487 -6.80 22.03 -16.83
N LEU A 488 -5.83 22.90 -16.56
CA LEU A 488 -5.62 24.10 -17.37
C LEU A 488 -5.18 23.74 -18.80
N VAL A 489 -4.27 22.78 -18.94
CA VAL A 489 -3.80 22.32 -20.27
C VAL A 489 -4.95 21.66 -21.03
N GLU A 490 -5.69 20.72 -20.42
CA GLU A 490 -6.82 20.02 -21.05
C GLU A 490 -7.89 20.97 -21.57
N ARG A 491 -8.10 22.09 -20.86
CA ARG A 491 -9.11 23.10 -21.26
C ARG A 491 -8.79 23.74 -22.62
N TYR A 492 -7.51 23.91 -22.95
CA TYR A 492 -7.07 24.63 -24.13
C TYR A 492 -6.22 23.77 -25.10
N GLU A 493 -6.11 22.46 -24.85
CA GLU A 493 -5.26 21.53 -25.64
C GLU A 493 -5.74 21.44 -27.10
N ASN A 494 -7.04 21.39 -27.33
CA ASN A 494 -7.62 21.28 -28.65
C ASN A 494 -8.28 22.60 -29.06
N THR A 495 -7.80 23.20 -30.14
CA THR A 495 -8.40 24.42 -30.65
C THR A 495 -9.71 24.15 -31.39
N LEU A 496 -10.63 25.11 -31.39
CA LEU A 496 -11.89 25.02 -32.14
C LEU A 496 -11.71 24.72 -33.64
N PRO A 497 -10.72 25.33 -34.35
CA PRO A 497 -10.41 24.96 -35.72
C PRO A 497 -9.98 23.50 -35.90
N GLU A 498 -9.15 22.96 -34.98
CA GLU A 498 -8.72 21.56 -35.02
C GLU A 498 -9.90 20.62 -34.79
N LEU A 499 -10.70 20.85 -33.76
CA LEU A 499 -11.92 20.07 -33.49
C LEU A 499 -12.91 20.12 -34.64
N THR A 500 -13.10 21.29 -35.27
CA THR A 500 -13.98 21.45 -36.44
C THR A 500 -13.47 20.63 -37.62
N LYS A 501 -12.17 20.60 -37.84
CA LYS A 501 -11.52 19.81 -38.88
C LYS A 501 -11.69 18.31 -38.60
N GLU A 502 -11.43 17.83 -37.38
CA GLU A 502 -11.63 16.43 -37.00
C GLU A 502 -13.09 15.98 -37.21
N VAL A 503 -14.05 16.80 -36.80
CA VAL A 503 -15.48 16.52 -37.05
C VAL A 503 -15.75 16.36 -38.54
N SER A 504 -15.25 17.29 -39.38
CA SER A 504 -15.41 17.21 -40.83
C SER A 504 -14.74 15.97 -41.44
N ASP A 505 -13.57 15.58 -40.92
CA ASP A 505 -12.87 14.38 -41.37
C ASP A 505 -13.67 13.12 -41.01
N TYR A 506 -14.18 13.02 -39.75
CA TYR A 506 -15.08 11.92 -39.34
C TYR A 506 -16.39 11.89 -40.08
N GLU A 507 -17.04 13.04 -40.33
CA GLU A 507 -18.25 13.12 -41.17
C GLU A 507 -17.98 12.56 -42.58
N SER A 508 -16.85 12.88 -43.17
CA SER A 508 -16.44 12.38 -44.47
C SER A 508 -16.21 10.87 -44.46
N GLU A 509 -15.57 10.33 -43.40
CA GLU A 509 -15.34 8.90 -43.24
C GLU A 509 -16.66 8.14 -43.06
N VAL A 510 -17.54 8.61 -42.17
CA VAL A 510 -18.88 8.03 -41.95
C VAL A 510 -19.72 8.03 -43.24
N ASN A 511 -19.69 9.16 -43.97
CA ASN A 511 -20.40 9.25 -45.25
C ASN A 511 -19.82 8.28 -46.30
N GLY A 512 -18.49 8.05 -46.29
CA GLY A 512 -17.83 7.03 -47.09
C GLY A 512 -18.35 5.61 -46.78
N TYR A 513 -18.39 5.24 -45.50
CA TYR A 513 -18.94 3.94 -45.07
C TYR A 513 -20.43 3.78 -45.39
N LEU A 514 -21.24 4.83 -45.23
CA LEU A 514 -22.64 4.80 -45.57
C LEU A 514 -22.84 4.62 -47.08
N ALA A 515 -22.04 5.27 -47.92
CA ALA A 515 -22.06 5.08 -49.37
C ALA A 515 -21.67 3.66 -49.78
N GLU A 516 -20.65 3.06 -49.16
CA GLU A 516 -20.27 1.66 -49.37
C GLU A 516 -21.40 0.69 -48.96
N MET A 517 -22.17 1.01 -47.93
CA MET A 517 -23.34 0.26 -47.49
C MET A 517 -24.59 0.50 -48.36
N GLY A 518 -24.50 1.38 -49.40
CA GLY A 518 -25.58 1.67 -50.33
C GLY A 518 -26.57 2.75 -49.89
N PHE A 519 -26.22 3.53 -48.85
CA PHE A 519 -26.99 4.69 -48.42
C PHE A 519 -26.48 5.93 -49.18
N THR A 520 -27.36 6.63 -49.84
CA THR A 520 -27.09 7.98 -50.40
C THR A 520 -27.70 9.02 -49.47
N LEU A 521 -26.86 9.83 -48.84
CA LEU A 521 -27.26 10.99 -48.06
C LEU A 521 -27.50 12.21 -48.93
#